data_96683b466a037bb3f89708d930727e5b
#
_entry.id   96683b466a037bb3f89708d930727e5b
#
_cell.length_a   1.000
_cell.length_b   1.000
_cell.length_c   1.000
_cell.angle_alpha   90.00
_cell.angle_beta   90.00
_cell.angle_gamma   90.00
#
_symmetry.space_group_name_H-M   'P 1'
#
loop_
_entity.id
_entity.type
_entity.pdbx_description
1 polymer ?
#
loop_
_entity_poly.entity_id
_entity_poly.type
_entity_poly.pdbx_seq_one_letter_code
_entity_poly.pdbx_strand_id
1 'polypeptide(L)'
;MKWLTCEPTCGSMIRVQAGSVLHYGVFVCPDEVIQFGLAPALRPHQRDADVTVLSTDLASFRNGGSCETAVFTPEEAANHPTPAEAVATARRRIGEGNYHIIYNNCEHFAYECVTGKKYSEQVEGVREMFKGLFRKKND
;
A
#
# COMPACT_ATOMS: atom_id res chain seq x y z
N MET A 1 -2.80 14.55 0.02
CA MET A 1 -1.70 13.61 0.32
C MET A 1 -0.51 13.88 -0.58
N LYS A 2 0.67 13.81 -0.02
CA LYS A 2 1.93 13.95 -0.76
C LYS A 2 2.86 12.79 -0.43
N TRP A 3 3.70 12.40 -1.37
CA TRP A 3 4.77 11.44 -1.15
C TRP A 3 6.08 12.19 -0.99
N LEU A 4 6.72 12.04 0.16
CA LEU A 4 7.96 12.74 0.49
C LEU A 4 9.07 11.75 0.87
N THR A 5 10.31 12.09 0.49
CA THR A 5 11.48 11.35 0.93
C THR A 5 11.86 11.85 2.32
N CYS A 6 11.21 11.31 3.34
CA CYS A 6 11.44 11.64 4.73
C CYS A 6 11.39 10.38 5.58
N GLU A 7 11.91 10.47 6.80
CA GLU A 7 11.87 9.33 7.73
C GLU A 7 10.42 8.99 8.06
N PRO A 8 10.01 7.72 7.89
CA PRO A 8 8.66 7.32 8.28
C PRO A 8 8.53 7.26 9.79
N THR A 9 7.29 7.42 10.26
CA THR A 9 6.93 7.22 11.65
C THR A 9 6.01 6.00 11.78
N CYS A 10 5.86 5.48 12.99
CA CYS A 10 4.99 4.33 13.23
C CYS A 10 3.59 4.56 12.68
N GLY A 11 3.10 3.61 11.88
CA GLY A 11 1.79 3.70 11.25
C GLY A 11 1.76 4.44 9.92
N SER A 12 2.93 4.86 9.40
CA SER A 12 3.01 5.50 8.07
C SER A 12 2.82 4.51 6.95
N MET A 13 2.17 4.97 5.87
CA MET A 13 2.21 4.27 4.59
C MET A 13 3.49 4.66 3.87
N ILE A 14 4.26 3.67 3.45
CA ILE A 14 5.52 3.87 2.73
C ILE A 14 5.48 3.13 1.39
N ARG A 15 6.30 3.59 0.47
CA ARG A 15 6.47 2.92 -0.83
C ARG A 15 7.91 2.98 -1.30
N VAL A 16 8.27 2.04 -2.15
CA VAL A 16 9.60 1.95 -2.75
C VAL A 16 9.45 1.61 -4.23
N GLN A 17 10.35 2.15 -5.05
CA GLN A 17 10.42 1.76 -6.46
C GLN A 17 11.07 0.36 -6.54
N ALA A 18 10.34 -0.60 -7.06
CA ALA A 18 10.79 -1.98 -7.24
C ALA A 18 10.74 -2.33 -8.72
N GLY A 19 11.84 -2.09 -9.43
CA GLY A 19 11.85 -2.21 -10.89
C GLY A 19 10.96 -1.15 -11.52
N SER A 20 9.99 -1.57 -12.33
CA SER A 20 9.04 -0.68 -13.00
C SER A 20 7.77 -0.41 -12.19
N VAL A 21 7.65 -0.99 -10.98
CA VAL A 21 6.45 -0.86 -10.16
C VAL A 21 6.77 -0.23 -8.81
N LEU A 22 5.76 0.39 -8.21
CA LEU A 22 5.83 0.88 -6.84
C LEU A 22 5.30 -0.21 -5.90
N HIS A 23 6.01 -0.45 -4.81
CA HIS A 23 5.65 -1.44 -3.80
C HIS A 23 5.38 -0.74 -2.47
N TYR A 24 4.27 -1.07 -1.83
CA TYR A 24 3.73 -0.34 -0.68
C TYR A 24 3.75 -1.20 0.57
N GLY A 25 3.85 -0.54 1.73
CA GLY A 25 3.77 -1.21 3.02
C GLY A 25 3.36 -0.26 4.13
N VAL A 26 3.16 -0.83 5.31
CA VAL A 26 2.87 -0.09 6.54
C VAL A 26 4.11 -0.17 7.42
N PHE A 27 4.69 0.99 7.72
CA PHE A 27 5.89 1.09 8.57
C PHE A 27 5.49 1.03 10.04
N VAL A 28 6.15 0.17 10.80
CA VAL A 28 6.02 0.10 12.26
C VAL A 28 7.27 0.66 12.91
N CYS A 29 8.40 0.09 12.58
CA CYS A 29 9.73 0.48 13.04
C CYS A 29 10.77 -0.05 12.04
N PRO A 30 12.07 0.27 12.19
CA PRO A 30 13.08 -0.25 11.26
C PRO A 30 13.12 -1.77 11.14
N ASP A 31 12.70 -2.49 12.18
CA ASP A 31 12.69 -3.95 12.18
C ASP A 31 11.37 -4.55 11.72
N GLU A 32 10.35 -3.75 11.48
CA GLU A 32 9.02 -4.25 11.12
C GLU A 32 8.32 -3.36 10.10
N VAL A 33 8.16 -3.88 8.89
CA VAL A 33 7.30 -3.32 7.83
C VAL A 33 6.32 -4.41 7.42
N ILE A 34 5.03 -4.11 7.42
CA ILE A 34 3.99 -5.08 7.06
C ILE A 34 3.54 -4.78 5.64
N GLN A 35 3.53 -5.80 4.79
CA GLN A 35 3.31 -5.65 3.36
C GLN A 35 2.50 -6.84 2.81
N PHE A 36 1.76 -6.61 1.73
CA PHE A 36 1.01 -7.68 1.08
C PHE A 36 1.90 -8.31 0.00
N GLY A 37 2.63 -9.33 0.39
CA GLY A 37 3.64 -10.00 -0.42
C GLY A 37 4.94 -9.22 -0.49
N LEU A 38 5.99 -9.89 -0.94
CA LEU A 38 7.25 -9.24 -1.29
C LEU A 38 7.09 -8.49 -2.59
N ALA A 39 8.00 -7.56 -2.89
CA ALA A 39 8.03 -6.90 -4.19
C ALA A 39 8.06 -7.96 -5.30
N PRO A 40 7.35 -7.75 -6.44
CA PRO A 40 7.27 -8.76 -7.49
C PRO A 40 8.61 -9.28 -7.98
N ALA A 41 9.65 -8.43 -8.04
CA ALA A 41 10.99 -8.83 -8.45
C ALA A 41 11.64 -9.84 -7.49
N LEU A 42 11.18 -9.90 -6.23
CA LEU A 42 11.70 -10.82 -5.21
C LEU A 42 10.91 -12.12 -5.14
N ARG A 43 9.86 -12.27 -5.96
CA ARG A 43 9.02 -13.47 -6.02
C ARG A 43 8.67 -13.88 -7.44
N PRO A 44 9.68 -14.07 -8.33
CA PRO A 44 9.44 -14.23 -9.77
C PRO A 44 8.62 -15.47 -10.14
N HIS A 45 8.62 -16.49 -9.30
CA HIS A 45 7.91 -17.75 -9.56
C HIS A 45 6.72 -17.99 -8.64
N GLN A 46 6.40 -17.03 -7.77
CA GLN A 46 5.28 -17.16 -6.85
C GLN A 46 3.98 -16.78 -7.55
N ARG A 47 2.96 -17.66 -7.41
CA ARG A 47 1.62 -17.38 -7.94
C ARG A 47 0.89 -16.39 -7.02
N ASP A 48 -0.02 -15.59 -7.60
CA ASP A 48 -0.84 -14.65 -6.82
C ASP A 48 -1.60 -15.37 -5.69
N ALA A 49 -2.05 -16.61 -5.93
CA ALA A 49 -2.75 -17.41 -4.94
C ALA A 49 -1.91 -17.70 -3.68
N ASP A 50 -0.59 -17.66 -3.80
CA ASP A 50 0.33 -17.97 -2.70
C ASP A 50 0.87 -16.71 -2.01
N VAL A 51 0.48 -15.52 -2.46
CA VAL A 51 0.91 -14.24 -1.88
C VAL A 51 0.08 -13.93 -0.64
N THR A 52 0.76 -13.65 0.46
CA THR A 52 0.10 -13.31 1.74
C THR A 52 0.69 -12.03 2.33
N VAL A 53 -0.05 -11.42 3.24
CA VAL A 53 0.45 -10.32 4.07
C VAL A 53 1.54 -10.88 4.99
N LEU A 54 2.67 -10.20 5.05
CA LEU A 54 3.83 -10.63 5.84
C LEU A 54 4.60 -9.43 6.40
N SER A 55 5.49 -9.70 7.32
CA SER A 55 6.35 -8.69 7.94
C SER A 55 7.81 -8.92 7.54
N THR A 56 8.51 -7.82 7.25
CA THR A 56 9.96 -7.80 7.00
C THR A 56 10.57 -6.60 7.71
N ASP A 57 11.90 -6.51 7.73
CA ASP A 57 12.56 -5.27 8.17
C ASP A 57 12.54 -4.23 7.03
N LEU A 58 12.83 -2.98 7.39
CA LEU A 58 12.82 -1.87 6.43
C LEU A 58 13.90 -2.04 5.35
N ALA A 59 15.07 -2.54 5.71
CA ALA A 59 16.16 -2.73 4.76
C ALA A 59 15.75 -3.74 3.67
N SER A 60 15.11 -4.83 4.04
CA SER A 60 14.58 -5.83 3.10
C SER A 60 13.46 -5.26 2.24
N PHE A 61 12.56 -4.47 2.84
CA PHE A 61 11.49 -3.79 2.10
C PHE A 61 12.06 -2.85 1.04
N ARG A 62 13.05 -2.05 1.41
CA ARG A 62 13.69 -1.09 0.51
C ARG A 62 14.50 -1.76 -0.60
N ASN A 63 15.12 -2.87 -0.31
CA ASN A 63 15.97 -3.62 -1.25
C ASN A 63 16.92 -2.71 -2.05
N GLY A 64 17.57 -1.78 -1.34
CA GLY A 64 18.50 -0.82 -1.94
C GLY A 64 17.85 0.39 -2.58
N GLY A 65 16.50 0.45 -2.63
CA GLY A 65 15.78 1.56 -3.22
C GLY A 65 15.52 2.71 -2.27
N SER A 66 15.10 3.83 -2.83
CA SER A 66 14.70 5.01 -2.06
C SER A 66 13.24 4.86 -1.61
N CYS A 67 13.00 5.13 -0.33
CA CYS A 67 11.67 5.00 0.27
C CYS A 67 10.99 6.35 0.39
N GLU A 68 9.71 6.41 0.01
CA GLU A 68 8.88 7.59 0.20
C GLU A 68 7.82 7.31 1.25
N THR A 69 7.43 8.35 2.00
CA THR A 69 6.41 8.30 3.02
C THR A 69 5.21 9.13 2.60
N ALA A 70 4.01 8.58 2.75
CA ALA A 70 2.77 9.33 2.52
C ALA A 70 2.56 10.33 3.65
N VAL A 71 2.38 11.59 3.31
CA VAL A 71 2.10 12.67 4.26
C VAL A 71 0.71 13.22 3.95
N PHE A 72 -0.15 13.20 4.97
CA PHE A 72 -1.53 13.66 4.86
C PHE A 72 -1.68 15.03 5.52
N THR A 73 -2.55 15.86 4.96
CA THR A 73 -2.94 17.12 5.61
C THR A 73 -3.77 16.79 6.86
N PRO A 74 -3.84 17.71 7.85
CA PRO A 74 -4.71 17.50 9.01
C PRO A 74 -6.17 17.20 8.63
N GLU A 75 -6.67 17.81 7.56
CA GLU A 75 -8.03 17.60 7.06
C GLU A 75 -8.21 16.18 6.53
N GLU A 76 -7.26 15.69 5.73
CA GLU A 76 -7.28 14.33 5.23
C GLU A 76 -7.18 13.31 6.36
N ALA A 77 -6.35 13.59 7.36
CA ALA A 77 -6.09 12.67 8.47
C ALA A 77 -7.16 12.71 9.56
N ALA A 78 -8.10 13.66 9.51
CA ALA A 78 -9.09 13.86 10.58
C ALA A 78 -9.91 12.60 10.91
N ASN A 79 -10.18 11.76 9.91
CA ASN A 79 -10.96 10.53 10.08
C ASN A 79 -10.13 9.26 9.95
N HIS A 80 -8.80 9.39 9.92
CA HIS A 80 -7.92 8.22 9.84
C HIS A 80 -7.83 7.52 11.20
N PRO A 81 -7.57 6.21 11.20
CA PRO A 81 -7.18 5.51 12.42
C PRO A 81 -5.95 6.17 13.05
N THR A 82 -5.77 5.99 14.35
CA THR A 82 -4.52 6.37 15.00
C THR A 82 -3.37 5.50 14.44
N PRO A 83 -2.12 5.95 14.56
CA PRO A 83 -0.98 5.10 14.17
C PRO A 83 -1.00 3.72 14.83
N ALA A 84 -1.35 3.63 16.10
CA ALA A 84 -1.46 2.36 16.81
C ALA A 84 -2.55 1.46 16.24
N GLU A 85 -3.70 2.04 15.88
CA GLU A 85 -4.81 1.31 15.25
C GLU A 85 -4.43 0.81 13.85
N ALA A 86 -3.75 1.64 13.06
CA ALA A 86 -3.28 1.26 11.73
C ALA A 86 -2.33 0.06 11.82
N VAL A 87 -1.37 0.09 12.76
CA VAL A 87 -0.45 -1.02 12.99
C VAL A 87 -1.18 -2.27 13.46
N ALA A 88 -2.12 -2.12 14.39
CA ALA A 88 -2.91 -3.25 14.88
C ALA A 88 -3.70 -3.94 13.76
N THR A 89 -4.29 -3.14 12.87
CA THR A 89 -5.01 -3.67 11.70
C THR A 89 -4.05 -4.43 10.77
N ALA A 90 -2.90 -3.84 10.47
CA ALA A 90 -1.90 -4.48 9.60
C ALA A 90 -1.42 -5.81 10.19
N ARG A 91 -1.13 -5.84 11.49
CA ARG A 91 -0.69 -7.06 12.18
C ARG A 91 -1.75 -8.17 12.17
N ARG A 92 -3.03 -7.80 12.36
CA ARG A 92 -4.12 -8.78 12.30
C ARG A 92 -4.26 -9.41 10.92
N ARG A 93 -3.87 -8.71 9.88
CA ARG A 93 -4.00 -9.17 8.50
C ARG A 93 -2.83 -10.02 8.03
N ILE A 94 -1.77 -10.18 8.83
CA ILE A 94 -0.66 -11.08 8.49
C ILE A 94 -1.19 -12.48 8.25
N GLY A 95 -0.79 -13.08 7.11
CA GLY A 95 -1.29 -14.38 6.68
C GLY A 95 -2.51 -14.32 5.76
N GLU A 96 -3.15 -13.14 5.64
CA GLU A 96 -4.28 -12.94 4.73
C GLU A 96 -3.83 -13.12 3.29
N GLY A 97 -4.62 -13.83 2.50
CA GLY A 97 -4.37 -14.09 1.10
C GLY A 97 -5.30 -13.30 0.18
N ASN A 98 -5.74 -13.95 -0.90
CA ASN A 98 -6.59 -13.37 -1.93
C ASN A 98 -5.94 -12.19 -2.67
N TYR A 99 -4.61 -12.25 -2.82
CA TYR A 99 -3.90 -11.25 -3.59
C TYR A 99 -4.39 -11.23 -5.04
N HIS A 100 -4.67 -10.04 -5.55
CA HIS A 100 -5.03 -9.83 -6.95
C HIS A 100 -4.41 -8.52 -7.40
N ILE A 101 -3.61 -8.56 -8.45
CA ILE A 101 -2.83 -7.40 -8.92
C ILE A 101 -3.69 -6.15 -9.18
N ILE A 102 -4.96 -6.31 -9.53
CA ILE A 102 -5.87 -5.20 -9.83
C ILE A 102 -6.77 -4.87 -8.63
N TYR A 103 -7.34 -5.88 -7.96
CA TYR A 103 -8.42 -5.68 -7.00
C TYR A 103 -8.02 -5.78 -5.53
N ASN A 104 -6.86 -6.37 -5.22
CA ASN A 104 -6.44 -6.57 -3.84
C ASN A 104 -4.91 -6.75 -3.79
N ASN A 105 -4.18 -5.66 -3.80
CA ASN A 105 -2.72 -5.67 -3.87
C ASN A 105 -2.07 -4.92 -2.69
N CYS A 106 -0.75 -4.74 -2.76
CA CYS A 106 0.00 -4.09 -1.68
C CYS A 106 -0.43 -2.65 -1.42
N GLU A 107 -0.82 -1.91 -2.46
CA GLU A 107 -1.31 -0.54 -2.32
C GLU A 107 -2.66 -0.52 -1.60
N HIS A 108 -3.59 -1.38 -2.00
CA HIS A 108 -4.89 -1.53 -1.34
C HIS A 108 -4.72 -1.81 0.15
N PHE A 109 -3.85 -2.77 0.47
CA PHE A 109 -3.59 -3.17 1.85
C PHE A 109 -3.07 -2.00 2.69
N ALA A 110 -2.00 -1.35 2.22
CA ALA A 110 -1.37 -0.26 2.97
C ALA A 110 -2.34 0.92 3.15
N TYR A 111 -3.04 1.29 2.08
CA TYR A 111 -4.01 2.38 2.11
C TYR A 111 -5.14 2.11 3.10
N GLU A 112 -5.73 0.91 3.06
CA GLU A 112 -6.82 0.53 3.95
C GLU A 112 -6.41 0.55 5.42
N CYS A 113 -5.22 0.04 5.74
CA CYS A 113 -4.72 0.04 7.12
C CYS A 113 -4.50 1.44 7.65
N VAL A 114 -3.90 2.32 6.86
CA VAL A 114 -3.48 3.66 7.30
C VAL A 114 -4.65 4.64 7.30
N THR A 115 -5.52 4.57 6.31
CA THR A 115 -6.63 5.54 6.18
C THR A 115 -7.95 5.03 6.76
N GLY A 116 -8.10 3.72 6.94
CA GLY A 116 -9.34 3.10 7.36
C GLY A 116 -10.40 3.05 6.27
N LYS A 117 -10.08 3.53 5.07
CA LYS A 117 -11.00 3.58 3.93
C LYS A 117 -10.67 2.46 2.96
N LYS A 118 -11.70 1.87 2.37
CA LYS A 118 -11.50 0.86 1.34
C LYS A 118 -10.96 1.50 0.07
N TYR A 119 -9.90 0.94 -0.46
CA TYR A 119 -9.28 1.42 -1.68
C TYR A 119 -10.24 1.35 -2.89
N SER A 120 -11.23 0.47 -2.85
CA SER A 120 -12.25 0.34 -3.89
C SER A 120 -12.94 1.66 -4.25
N GLU A 121 -13.07 2.58 -3.30
CA GLU A 121 -13.63 3.92 -3.55
C GLU A 121 -12.77 4.72 -4.52
N GLN A 122 -11.44 4.63 -4.42
CA GLN A 122 -10.53 5.28 -5.38
C GLN A 122 -10.57 4.61 -6.75
N VAL A 123 -10.65 3.28 -6.76
CA VAL A 123 -10.75 2.50 -8.01
C VAL A 123 -12.04 2.85 -8.76
N GLU A 124 -13.15 3.02 -8.04
CA GLU A 124 -14.40 3.47 -8.66
C GLU A 124 -14.25 4.87 -9.25
N GLY A 125 -13.59 5.79 -8.57
CA GLY A 125 -13.29 7.11 -9.10
C GLY A 125 -12.53 7.05 -10.41
N VAL A 126 -11.50 6.20 -10.49
CA VAL A 126 -10.70 5.98 -11.69
C VAL A 126 -11.56 5.34 -12.78
N ARG A 127 -12.39 4.35 -12.43
CA ARG A 127 -13.32 3.72 -13.39
C ARG A 127 -14.31 4.72 -13.97
N GLU A 128 -14.85 5.60 -13.15
CA GLU A 128 -15.75 6.65 -13.60
C GLU A 128 -15.06 7.62 -14.56
N MET A 129 -13.80 7.97 -14.29
CA MET A 129 -12.98 8.77 -15.20
C MET A 129 -12.77 8.07 -16.53
N PHE A 130 -12.44 6.79 -16.51
CA PHE A 130 -12.29 5.99 -17.73
C PHE A 130 -13.60 5.87 -18.51
N LYS A 131 -14.71 5.65 -17.83
CA LYS A 131 -16.04 5.62 -18.47
C LYS A 131 -16.35 6.95 -19.13
N GLY A 132 -16.03 8.07 -18.47
CA GLY A 132 -16.20 9.39 -19.03
C GLY A 132 -15.39 9.60 -20.30
N LEU A 133 -14.14 9.14 -20.32
CA LEU A 133 -13.27 9.20 -21.49
C LEU A 133 -13.79 8.33 -22.64
N PHE A 134 -14.30 7.14 -22.33
CA PHE A 134 -14.91 6.26 -23.34
C PHE A 134 -16.17 6.84 -23.93
N ARG A 135 -17.01 7.47 -23.13
CA ARG A 135 -18.23 8.15 -23.62
C ARG A 135 -17.91 9.31 -24.55
N LYS A 136 -16.85 10.07 -24.27
CA LYS A 136 -16.40 11.18 -25.12
C LYS A 136 -15.85 10.71 -26.45
N LYS A 137 -15.28 9.50 -26.53
CA LYS A 137 -14.77 8.94 -27.78
C LYS A 137 -15.85 8.37 -28.68
N ASN A 138 -17.02 8.01 -28.12
CA ASN A 138 -18.14 7.42 -28.86
C ASN A 138 -19.20 8.43 -29.26
N ASP A 139 -19.05 9.67 -28.83
CA ASP A 139 -19.90 10.78 -29.26
C ASP A 139 -19.22 11.54 -30.42
#